data_2537d921a7a0bfa054f1305ac2defcf9
#
_entry.id   2537d921a7a0bfa054f1305ac2defcf9
#
_cell.length_a   1.000
_cell.length_b   1.000
_cell.length_c   1.000
_cell.angle_alpha   90.00
_cell.angle_beta   90.00
_cell.angle_gamma   90.00
#
_symmetry.space_group_name_H-M   'P 1'
#
loop_
_entity.id
_entity.type
_entity.pdbx_description
1 polymer ?
#
loop_
_entity_poly.entity_id
_entity_poly.type
_entity_poly.pdbx_seq_one_letter_code
_entity_poly.pdbx_strand_id
1 'polypeptide(L)'
;MTDDRLLKTTLHPGVGAIERRDWDRLFPEDAEGWSYYTACEEAPPPGFRFLALTVEHRGKVVAAAPVFHVTYRLDTPLQGAWRPFGDWLSRTVPRLVSLPVMGLGSPLADRCHLGFDPGLGEAERVTAARALLDGLDTYAGAEQVPLLAIKDLADKEAALMHGSLLQEGYSRIAGLPA
;
A
#
# COMPACT_ATOMS: atom_id res chain seq x y z
N MET A 1 11.62 -21.88 -12.33
CA MET A 1 12.36 -21.46 -11.13
C MET A 1 12.85 -20.07 -11.46
N THR A 2 12.04 -19.04 -11.14
CA THR A 2 12.35 -17.64 -11.41
C THR A 2 13.47 -17.24 -10.46
N ASP A 3 14.56 -16.69 -11.00
CA ASP A 3 15.70 -16.25 -10.19
C ASP A 3 15.27 -14.99 -9.42
N ASP A 4 14.93 -15.16 -8.16
CA ASP A 4 14.49 -14.12 -7.20
C ASP A 4 15.51 -12.95 -7.09
N ARG A 5 16.76 -13.21 -7.45
CA ARG A 5 17.88 -12.25 -7.42
C ARG A 5 17.80 -11.17 -8.49
N LEU A 6 16.86 -11.26 -9.43
CA LEU A 6 16.70 -10.30 -10.55
C LEU A 6 15.48 -9.38 -10.38
N LEU A 7 14.73 -9.50 -9.28
CA LEU A 7 13.62 -8.60 -8.98
C LEU A 7 14.16 -7.34 -8.30
N LYS A 8 13.75 -6.19 -8.84
CA LYS A 8 14.06 -4.89 -8.25
C LYS A 8 12.76 -4.20 -7.88
N THR A 9 12.62 -3.85 -6.61
CA THR A 9 11.47 -3.09 -6.10
C THR A 9 11.82 -1.61 -6.01
N THR A 10 10.91 -0.76 -6.47
CA THR A 10 11.09 0.70 -6.46
C THR A 10 9.84 1.37 -5.90
N LEU A 11 10.02 2.25 -4.90
CA LEU A 11 8.96 3.14 -4.42
C LEU A 11 8.98 4.43 -5.24
N HIS A 12 7.83 4.79 -5.78
CA HIS A 12 7.60 6.00 -6.56
C HIS A 12 6.83 7.04 -5.73
N PRO A 13 7.01 8.34 -5.99
CA PRO A 13 6.29 9.41 -5.30
C PRO A 13 4.78 9.45 -5.63
N GLY A 14 4.31 8.55 -6.48
CA GLY A 14 2.94 8.34 -6.87
C GLY A 14 2.83 7.48 -8.12
N VAL A 15 1.61 7.11 -8.49
CA VAL A 15 1.29 6.38 -9.74
C VAL A 15 1.65 7.23 -10.95
N GLY A 16 1.51 8.56 -10.86
CA GLY A 16 1.87 9.50 -11.92
C GLY A 16 3.35 9.46 -12.32
N ALA A 17 4.24 8.94 -11.47
CA ALA A 17 5.65 8.74 -11.78
C ALA A 17 5.95 7.44 -12.56
N ILE A 18 4.95 6.58 -12.73
CA ILE A 18 5.04 5.34 -13.51
C ILE A 18 4.49 5.61 -14.91
N GLU A 19 5.14 5.08 -15.95
CA GLU A 19 4.63 5.22 -17.30
C GLU A 19 3.23 4.62 -17.41
N ARG A 20 2.28 5.41 -17.93
CA ARG A 20 0.88 5.02 -18.08
C ARG A 20 0.71 3.68 -18.80
N ARG A 21 1.47 3.44 -19.87
CA ARG A 21 1.42 2.18 -20.63
C ARG A 21 1.76 0.95 -19.76
N ASP A 22 2.70 1.10 -18.80
CA ASP A 22 3.07 0.02 -17.91
C ASP A 22 1.98 -0.21 -16.85
N TRP A 23 1.42 0.86 -16.32
CA TRP A 23 0.28 0.76 -15.40
C TRP A 23 -0.93 0.12 -16.06
N ASP A 24 -1.39 0.64 -17.21
CA ASP A 24 -2.57 0.13 -17.93
C ASP A 24 -2.40 -1.35 -18.35
N ARG A 25 -1.17 -1.80 -18.60
CA ARG A 25 -0.86 -3.21 -18.89
C ARG A 25 -1.01 -4.12 -17.68
N LEU A 26 -0.67 -3.63 -16.49
CA LEU A 26 -0.75 -4.37 -15.23
C LEU A 26 -2.18 -4.38 -14.65
N PHE A 27 -2.97 -3.36 -14.97
CA PHE A 27 -4.34 -3.16 -14.50
C PHE A 27 -5.30 -3.02 -15.69
N PRO A 28 -5.45 -4.05 -16.53
CA PRO A 28 -6.33 -3.99 -17.68
C PRO A 28 -7.79 -3.82 -17.24
N GLU A 29 -8.50 -2.90 -17.89
CA GLU A 29 -9.95 -2.67 -17.70
C GLU A 29 -10.35 -2.22 -16.28
N ASP A 30 -9.40 -1.75 -15.47
CA ASP A 30 -9.72 -1.25 -14.14
C ASP A 30 -10.27 0.18 -14.21
N ALA A 31 -11.47 0.39 -13.63
CA ALA A 31 -12.09 1.72 -13.57
C ALA A 31 -11.22 2.71 -12.78
N GLU A 32 -10.52 2.20 -11.76
CA GLU A 32 -9.57 2.94 -10.93
C GLU A 32 -8.16 2.83 -11.52
N GLY A 33 -8.02 3.22 -12.79
CA GLY A 33 -6.78 3.15 -13.55
C GLY A 33 -5.81 4.31 -13.24
N TRP A 34 -4.80 4.45 -14.10
CA TRP A 34 -3.72 5.46 -13.95
C TRP A 34 -4.27 6.88 -13.74
N SER A 35 -5.26 7.31 -14.53
CA SER A 35 -5.83 8.66 -14.44
C SER A 35 -6.59 8.89 -13.13
N TYR A 36 -7.21 7.85 -12.56
CA TYR A 36 -7.87 7.94 -11.26
C TYR A 36 -6.86 8.21 -10.14
N TYR A 37 -5.79 7.43 -10.08
CA TYR A 37 -4.76 7.61 -9.05
C TYR A 37 -4.03 8.95 -9.17
N THR A 38 -3.70 9.38 -10.38
CA THR A 38 -3.06 10.70 -10.59
C THR A 38 -3.98 11.85 -10.14
N ALA A 39 -5.28 11.76 -10.38
CA ALA A 39 -6.23 12.75 -9.87
C ALA A 39 -6.31 12.75 -8.33
N CYS A 40 -6.25 11.58 -7.68
CA CYS A 40 -6.18 11.49 -6.22
C CYS A 40 -4.88 12.11 -5.66
N GLU A 41 -3.77 11.97 -6.37
CA GLU A 41 -2.47 12.54 -5.99
C GLU A 41 -2.44 14.06 -6.07
N GLU A 42 -3.19 14.67 -7.00
CA GLU A 42 -3.30 16.13 -7.13
C GLU A 42 -4.04 16.79 -5.97
N ALA A 43 -4.95 16.06 -5.31
CA ALA A 43 -5.78 16.58 -4.22
C ALA A 43 -5.87 15.57 -3.05
N PRO A 44 -4.75 15.23 -2.40
CA PRO A 44 -4.75 14.24 -1.34
C PRO A 44 -5.55 14.74 -0.12
N PRO A 45 -6.31 13.87 0.55
CA PRO A 45 -6.92 14.19 1.84
C PRO A 45 -5.85 14.60 2.87
N PRO A 46 -6.17 15.48 3.83
CA PRO A 46 -5.22 15.91 4.85
C PRO A 46 -4.57 14.73 5.58
N GLY A 47 -3.25 14.73 5.66
CA GLY A 47 -2.47 13.69 6.32
C GLY A 47 -2.19 12.44 5.48
N PHE A 48 -2.69 12.38 4.23
CA PHE A 48 -2.40 11.29 3.28
C PHE A 48 -1.28 11.68 2.32
N ARG A 49 -0.43 10.72 2.01
CA ARG A 49 0.56 10.76 0.94
C ARG A 49 0.35 9.50 0.09
N PHE A 50 0.05 9.70 -1.17
CA PHE A 50 -0.07 8.62 -2.14
C PHE A 50 1.30 8.34 -2.73
N LEU A 51 1.59 7.07 -2.88
CA LEU A 51 2.85 6.51 -3.38
C LEU A 51 2.50 5.34 -4.30
N ALA A 52 3.48 4.74 -4.95
CA ALA A 52 3.30 3.49 -5.65
C ALA A 52 4.56 2.62 -5.56
N LEU A 53 4.39 1.30 -5.52
CA LEU A 53 5.46 0.32 -5.63
C LEU A 53 5.42 -0.34 -6.99
N THR A 54 6.60 -0.55 -7.58
CA THR A 54 6.77 -1.40 -8.75
C THR A 54 7.79 -2.49 -8.47
N VAL A 55 7.61 -3.64 -9.10
CA VAL A 55 8.58 -4.71 -9.18
C VAL A 55 9.00 -4.86 -10.63
N GLU A 56 10.29 -4.76 -10.88
CA GLU A 56 10.90 -4.95 -12.18
C GLU A 56 11.62 -6.29 -12.26
N HIS A 57 11.49 -6.95 -13.40
CA HIS A 57 12.28 -8.10 -13.78
C HIS A 57 12.95 -7.85 -15.13
N ARG A 58 14.29 -7.84 -15.15
CA ARG A 58 15.08 -7.59 -16.36
C ARG A 58 14.71 -6.28 -17.10
N GLY A 59 14.48 -5.22 -16.34
CA GLY A 59 14.13 -3.90 -16.87
C GLY A 59 12.68 -3.74 -17.35
N LYS A 60 11.81 -4.72 -17.10
CA LYS A 60 10.37 -4.65 -17.37
C LYS A 60 9.60 -4.64 -16.05
N VAL A 61 8.67 -3.71 -15.90
CA VAL A 61 7.76 -3.70 -14.75
C VAL A 61 6.82 -4.92 -14.85
N VAL A 62 6.86 -5.80 -13.86
CA VAL A 62 6.09 -7.06 -13.85
C VAL A 62 5.01 -7.08 -12.78
N ALA A 63 5.10 -6.23 -11.77
CA ALA A 63 4.03 -6.00 -10.80
C ALA A 63 4.06 -4.55 -10.32
N ALA A 64 2.89 -4.08 -9.89
CA ALA A 64 2.74 -2.77 -9.26
C ALA A 64 1.58 -2.77 -8.25
N ALA A 65 1.66 -1.86 -7.29
CA ALA A 65 0.57 -1.59 -6.36
C ALA A 65 0.58 -0.10 -5.96
N PRO A 66 -0.59 0.54 -5.82
CA PRO A 66 -0.67 1.82 -5.13
C PRO A 66 -0.34 1.62 -3.66
N VAL A 67 0.26 2.63 -3.06
CA VAL A 67 0.65 2.66 -1.65
C VAL A 67 0.14 3.96 -1.04
N PHE A 68 -0.31 3.91 0.17
CA PHE A 68 -0.61 5.09 0.96
C PHE A 68 0.27 5.16 2.21
N HIS A 69 0.59 6.38 2.60
CA HIS A 69 1.16 6.69 3.90
C HIS A 69 0.26 7.71 4.59
N VAL A 70 -0.18 7.41 5.78
CA VAL A 70 -1.07 8.27 6.57
C VAL A 70 -0.63 8.30 8.02
N THR A 71 -0.82 9.43 8.67
CA THR A 71 -0.64 9.53 10.11
C THR A 71 -2.01 9.64 10.77
N TYR A 72 -2.45 8.54 11.39
CA TYR A 72 -3.68 8.54 12.17
C TYR A 72 -3.48 9.23 13.50
N ARG A 73 -4.41 10.11 13.84
CA ARG A 73 -4.48 10.73 15.16
C ARG A 73 -5.31 9.85 16.09
N LEU A 74 -4.66 9.35 17.15
CA LEU A 74 -5.28 8.48 18.15
C LEU A 74 -6.13 9.26 19.16
N ASP A 75 -6.05 10.60 19.16
CA ASP A 75 -6.86 11.50 19.99
C ASP A 75 -8.27 11.79 19.40
N THR A 76 -8.55 11.32 18.19
CA THR A 76 -9.86 11.49 17.53
C THR A 76 -11.05 10.94 18.35
N PRO A 77 -10.92 9.84 19.11
CA PRO A 77 -12.00 9.34 19.96
C PRO A 77 -12.27 10.20 21.21
N LEU A 78 -11.35 11.10 21.59
CA LEU A 78 -11.50 11.97 22.76
C LEU A 78 -12.41 13.17 22.43
N GLN A 79 -13.71 12.91 22.39
CA GLN A 79 -14.72 13.94 22.14
C GLN A 79 -15.32 14.45 23.47
N GLY A 80 -15.92 15.65 23.44
CA GLY A 80 -16.56 16.25 24.62
C GLY A 80 -15.59 16.88 25.62
N ALA A 81 -15.81 16.62 26.91
CA ALA A 81 -15.06 17.24 28.01
C ALA A 81 -13.55 16.93 28.03
N TRP A 82 -13.12 15.86 27.36
CA TRP A 82 -11.72 15.42 27.29
C TRP A 82 -10.93 16.02 26.13
N ARG A 83 -11.57 16.76 25.25
CA ARG A 83 -10.95 17.39 24.09
C ARG A 83 -9.75 18.31 24.46
N PRO A 84 -9.81 19.16 25.50
CA PRO A 84 -8.65 19.99 25.88
C PRO A 84 -7.43 19.18 26.32
N PHE A 85 -7.67 18.02 26.94
CA PHE A 85 -6.59 17.10 27.32
C PHE A 85 -5.95 16.42 26.11
N GLY A 86 -6.75 15.98 25.15
CA GLY A 86 -6.26 15.45 23.87
C GLY A 86 -5.44 16.49 23.09
N ASP A 87 -5.93 17.74 23.03
CA ASP A 87 -5.23 18.86 22.38
C ASP A 87 -3.91 19.21 23.08
N TRP A 88 -3.89 19.15 24.42
CA TRP A 88 -2.64 19.34 25.18
C TRP A 88 -1.66 18.21 24.95
N LEU A 89 -2.12 16.94 25.00
CA LEU A 89 -1.29 15.76 24.78
C LEU A 89 -0.69 15.75 23.38
N SER A 90 -1.49 16.09 22.35
CA SER A 90 -1.02 16.15 20.96
C SER A 90 0.03 17.23 20.71
N ARG A 91 0.02 18.32 21.49
CA ARG A 91 1.02 19.38 21.41
C ARG A 91 2.30 19.06 22.19
N THR A 92 2.16 18.34 23.31
CA THR A 92 3.27 18.09 24.24
C THR A 92 4.04 16.83 23.87
N VAL A 93 3.33 15.76 23.42
CA VAL A 93 3.93 14.49 23.04
C VAL A 93 3.28 13.95 21.77
N PRO A 94 3.47 14.59 20.62
CA PRO A 94 2.78 14.27 19.37
C PRO A 94 2.99 12.80 18.93
N ARG A 95 4.15 12.22 19.27
CA ARG A 95 4.46 10.81 18.95
C ARG A 95 3.60 9.80 19.71
N LEU A 96 2.98 10.16 20.84
CA LEU A 96 2.09 9.28 21.60
C LEU A 96 0.65 9.28 21.08
N VAL A 97 0.27 10.32 20.32
CA VAL A 97 -1.10 10.50 19.82
C VAL A 97 -1.19 10.36 18.30
N SER A 98 -0.09 10.08 17.62
CA SER A 98 -0.04 9.90 16.16
C SER A 98 0.55 8.53 15.82
N LEU A 99 -0.16 7.77 15.00
CA LEU A 99 0.27 6.47 14.50
C LEU A 99 0.50 6.57 12.98
N PRO A 100 1.75 6.63 12.52
CA PRO A 100 2.03 6.51 11.09
C PRO A 100 1.76 5.09 10.61
N VAL A 101 1.07 4.99 9.49
CA VAL A 101 0.71 3.73 8.83
C VAL A 101 1.09 3.82 7.37
N MET A 102 1.73 2.80 6.84
CA MET A 102 1.96 2.62 5.41
C MET A 102 1.24 1.37 4.93
N GLY A 103 0.61 1.43 3.77
CA GLY A 103 -0.14 0.28 3.30
C GLY A 103 -0.21 0.14 1.80
N LEU A 104 -0.37 -1.11 1.35
CA LEU A 104 -0.76 -1.43 -0.02
C LEU A 104 -2.24 -1.16 -0.23
N GLY A 105 -2.58 -0.70 -1.42
CA GLY A 105 -3.91 -0.28 -1.80
C GLY A 105 -4.09 1.23 -1.71
N SER A 106 -5.34 1.67 -1.81
CA SER A 106 -5.71 3.08 -1.68
C SER A 106 -6.89 3.22 -0.73
N PRO A 107 -6.86 4.20 0.19
CA PRO A 107 -8.00 4.47 1.05
C PRO A 107 -9.22 4.99 0.29
N LEU A 108 -9.04 5.40 -0.96
CA LEU A 108 -10.09 5.94 -1.84
C LEU A 108 -10.61 4.89 -2.84
N ALA A 109 -10.02 3.69 -2.87
CA ALA A 109 -10.44 2.59 -3.73
C ALA A 109 -11.28 1.57 -2.94
N ASP A 110 -12.19 0.89 -3.65
CA ASP A 110 -13.07 -0.12 -3.03
C ASP A 110 -12.33 -1.43 -2.70
N ARG A 111 -11.18 -1.67 -3.32
CA ARG A 111 -10.36 -2.87 -3.14
C ARG A 111 -8.87 -2.58 -3.19
N CYS A 112 -8.06 -3.49 -2.67
CA CYS A 112 -6.62 -3.49 -2.90
C CYS A 112 -6.31 -3.82 -4.35
N HIS A 113 -5.70 -2.88 -5.08
CA HIS A 113 -5.25 -3.12 -6.45
C HIS A 113 -3.82 -3.67 -6.43
N LEU A 114 -3.67 -4.90 -6.90
CA LEU A 114 -2.38 -5.54 -7.16
C LEU A 114 -2.32 -5.88 -8.65
N GLY A 115 -1.46 -5.17 -9.38
CA GLY A 115 -1.28 -5.38 -10.81
C GLY A 115 -0.14 -6.35 -11.08
N PHE A 116 -0.39 -7.28 -12.00
CA PHE A 116 0.62 -8.24 -12.45
C PHE A 116 0.65 -8.32 -13.97
N ASP A 117 1.86 -8.49 -14.52
CA ASP A 117 2.00 -8.72 -15.96
C ASP A 117 1.17 -9.95 -16.39
N PRO A 118 0.31 -9.82 -17.41
CA PRO A 118 -0.53 -10.93 -17.86
C PRO A 118 0.24 -12.19 -18.27
N GLY A 119 1.51 -12.02 -18.65
CA GLY A 119 2.39 -13.14 -19.04
C GLY A 119 2.96 -13.93 -17.86
N LEU A 120 2.79 -13.48 -16.61
CA LEU A 120 3.28 -14.22 -15.45
C LEU A 120 2.42 -15.43 -15.14
N GLY A 121 3.09 -16.56 -14.91
CA GLY A 121 2.48 -17.75 -14.31
C GLY A 121 2.18 -17.55 -12.82
N GLU A 122 1.41 -18.47 -12.23
CA GLU A 122 0.98 -18.36 -10.82
C GLU A 122 2.18 -18.25 -9.84
N ALA A 123 3.19 -19.11 -9.99
CA ALA A 123 4.37 -19.09 -9.16
C ALA A 123 5.16 -17.75 -9.26
N GLU A 124 5.20 -17.17 -10.46
CA GLU A 124 5.84 -15.89 -10.70
C GLU A 124 5.05 -14.73 -10.08
N ARG A 125 3.73 -14.80 -10.09
CA ARG A 125 2.85 -13.83 -9.41
C ARG A 125 3.03 -13.88 -7.90
N VAL A 126 3.15 -15.09 -7.31
CA VAL A 126 3.47 -15.26 -5.88
C VAL A 126 4.81 -14.59 -5.54
N THR A 127 5.83 -14.83 -6.37
CA THR A 127 7.16 -14.23 -6.17
C THR A 127 7.11 -12.71 -6.30
N ALA A 128 6.41 -12.19 -7.29
CA ALA A 128 6.26 -10.74 -7.47
C ALA A 128 5.42 -10.08 -6.35
N ALA A 129 4.37 -10.75 -5.87
CA ALA A 129 3.58 -10.30 -4.73
C ALA A 129 4.40 -10.24 -3.46
N ARG A 130 5.25 -11.25 -3.21
CA ARG A 130 6.20 -11.23 -2.10
C ARG A 130 7.18 -10.07 -2.21
N ALA A 131 7.73 -9.82 -3.39
CA ALA A 131 8.63 -8.69 -3.61
C ALA A 131 7.95 -7.33 -3.34
N LEU A 132 6.63 -7.19 -3.61
CA LEU A 132 5.87 -6.00 -3.21
C LEU A 132 5.79 -5.86 -1.68
N LEU A 133 5.58 -6.96 -0.93
CA LEU A 133 5.56 -6.94 0.54
C LEU A 133 6.93 -6.60 1.11
N ASP A 134 7.97 -7.28 0.65
CA ASP A 134 9.36 -7.03 1.06
C ASP A 134 9.77 -5.57 0.79
N GLY A 135 9.32 -5.03 -0.34
CA GLY A 135 9.50 -3.62 -0.69
C GLY A 135 8.78 -2.68 0.27
N LEU A 136 7.51 -2.96 0.58
CA LEU A 136 6.72 -2.17 1.53
C LEU A 136 7.40 -2.14 2.90
N ASP A 137 7.83 -3.30 3.41
CA ASP A 137 8.53 -3.43 4.70
C ASP A 137 9.84 -2.64 4.71
N THR A 138 10.64 -2.79 3.66
CA THR A 138 11.92 -2.07 3.50
C THR A 138 11.73 -0.55 3.57
N TYR A 139 10.75 -0.03 2.83
CA TYR A 139 10.50 1.41 2.80
C TYR A 139 9.83 1.92 4.08
N ALA A 140 8.97 1.12 4.71
CA ALA A 140 8.39 1.46 5.99
C ALA A 140 9.47 1.53 7.08
N GLY A 141 10.42 0.59 7.09
CA GLY A 141 11.57 0.62 7.98
C GLY A 141 12.44 1.86 7.79
N ALA A 142 12.73 2.25 6.54
CA ALA A 142 13.49 3.45 6.22
C ALA A 142 12.78 4.74 6.67
N GLU A 143 11.44 4.81 6.53
CA GLU A 143 10.60 5.93 6.97
C GLU A 143 10.22 5.85 8.46
N GLN A 144 10.66 4.81 9.18
CA GLN A 144 10.33 4.54 10.59
C GLN A 144 8.82 4.44 10.85
N VAL A 145 8.08 3.84 9.91
CA VAL A 145 6.64 3.60 10.01
C VAL A 145 6.40 2.29 10.76
N PRO A 146 5.77 2.31 11.95
CA PRO A 146 5.67 1.13 12.82
C PRO A 146 4.52 0.18 12.43
N LEU A 147 3.61 0.60 11.55
CA LEU A 147 2.45 -0.20 11.19
C LEU A 147 2.30 -0.32 9.67
N LEU A 148 2.23 -1.56 9.21
CA LEU A 148 1.90 -1.89 7.83
C LEU A 148 0.47 -2.38 7.72
N ALA A 149 -0.19 -2.06 6.60
CA ALA A 149 -1.54 -2.49 6.31
C ALA A 149 -1.68 -2.92 4.84
N ILE A 150 -2.64 -3.80 4.59
CA ILE A 150 -3.14 -4.09 3.24
C ILE A 150 -4.65 -3.88 3.31
N LYS A 151 -5.11 -2.86 2.57
CA LYS A 151 -6.52 -2.47 2.63
C LYS A 151 -7.34 -3.29 1.65
N ASP A 152 -8.44 -3.88 2.14
CA ASP A 152 -9.48 -4.51 1.33
C ASP A 152 -8.94 -5.53 0.30
N LEU A 153 -8.07 -6.43 0.78
CA LEU A 153 -7.48 -7.49 -0.01
C LEU A 153 -8.56 -8.52 -0.36
N ALA A 154 -8.85 -8.69 -1.64
CA ALA A 154 -9.84 -9.66 -2.09
C ALA A 154 -9.35 -11.11 -1.86
N ASP A 155 -10.29 -12.07 -1.73
CA ASP A 155 -9.97 -13.46 -1.36
C ASP A 155 -8.97 -14.12 -2.31
N LYS A 156 -9.01 -13.80 -3.60
CA LYS A 156 -8.09 -14.33 -4.61
C LYS A 156 -6.65 -13.85 -4.37
N GLU A 157 -6.47 -12.58 -4.15
CA GLU A 157 -5.18 -11.97 -3.83
C GLU A 157 -4.70 -12.40 -2.44
N ALA A 158 -5.63 -12.52 -1.48
CA ALA A 158 -5.32 -13.05 -0.15
C ALA A 158 -4.82 -14.51 -0.22
N ALA A 159 -5.41 -15.34 -1.06
CA ALA A 159 -4.94 -16.70 -1.28
C ALA A 159 -3.53 -16.74 -1.90
N LEU A 160 -3.26 -15.85 -2.88
CA LEU A 160 -1.95 -15.71 -3.52
C LEU A 160 -0.85 -15.33 -2.53
N MET A 161 -1.15 -14.45 -1.57
CA MET A 161 -0.20 -13.87 -0.62
C MET A 161 -0.21 -14.58 0.75
N HIS A 162 -1.09 -15.55 0.98
CA HIS A 162 -1.35 -16.12 2.31
C HIS A 162 -0.08 -16.60 3.04
N GLY A 163 0.77 -17.35 2.35
CA GLY A 163 2.01 -17.86 2.93
C GLY A 163 2.97 -16.75 3.36
N SER A 164 3.16 -15.74 2.52
CA SER A 164 4.03 -14.59 2.79
C SER A 164 3.47 -13.75 3.93
N LEU A 165 2.18 -13.44 3.93
CA LEU A 165 1.53 -12.62 4.97
C LEU A 165 1.68 -13.25 6.35
N LEU A 166 1.48 -14.57 6.48
CA LEU A 166 1.64 -15.26 7.77
C LEU A 166 3.10 -15.28 8.23
N GLN A 167 4.05 -15.48 7.32
CA GLN A 167 5.48 -15.49 7.65
C GLN A 167 5.97 -14.12 8.15
N GLU A 168 5.40 -13.05 7.63
CA GLU A 168 5.76 -11.67 8.00
C GLU A 168 4.94 -11.12 9.15
N GLY A 169 4.09 -11.95 9.78
CA GLY A 169 3.35 -11.57 11.00
C GLY A 169 2.11 -10.74 10.76
N TYR A 170 1.58 -10.69 9.52
CA TYR A 170 0.31 -10.03 9.27
C TYR A 170 -0.86 -10.77 9.91
N SER A 171 -1.80 -10.01 10.44
CA SER A 171 -3.06 -10.53 11.00
C SER A 171 -4.24 -10.05 10.15
N ARG A 172 -5.17 -10.96 9.84
CA ARG A 172 -6.40 -10.63 9.12
C ARG A 172 -7.39 -9.97 10.07
N ILE A 173 -7.87 -8.79 9.68
CA ILE A 173 -8.99 -8.11 10.34
C ILE A 173 -10.16 -8.17 9.38
N ALA A 174 -11.30 -8.74 9.83
CA ALA A 174 -12.51 -8.74 9.03
C ALA A 174 -13.06 -7.31 8.96
N GLY A 175 -13.24 -6.78 7.74
CA GLY A 175 -13.93 -5.52 7.53
C GLY A 175 -15.42 -5.65 7.86
N LEU A 176 -16.06 -4.53 8.18
CA LEU A 176 -17.51 -4.48 8.25
C LEU A 176 -18.06 -4.68 6.82
N PRO A 177 -19.10 -5.50 6.64
CA PRO A 177 -19.75 -5.60 5.34
C PRO A 177 -20.29 -4.21 4.95
N ALA A 178 -20.01 -3.84 3.69
CA ALA A 178 -20.52 -2.60 3.10
C ALA A 178 -22.03 -2.69 2.88
#